data_b24c7ae6aaa29dbb0b15108200debe5e
#
_entry.id   b24c7ae6aaa29dbb0b15108200debe5e
#
_cell.length_a   1.000
_cell.length_b   1.000
_cell.length_c   1.000
_cell.angle_alpha   90.00
_cell.angle_beta   90.00
_cell.angle_gamma   90.00
#
_symmetry.space_group_name_H-M   'P 1'
#
loop_
_entity.id
_entity.type
_entity.pdbx_description
1 polymer ?
#
loop_
_entity_poly.entity_id
_entity_poly.type
_entity_poly.pdbx_seq_one_letter_code
_entity_poly.pdbx_strand_id
1 'polypeptide(L)'
;MPLARNMPKNSSPLEKINTGNVKKLSLAWSFSTGVTEGHQAPPIVNNGYMYVTTPNAQVIALNAVTGEELWRYKKEIPADLLMLHNTNRGVALYGDKVYVGTVDSHLIALDAKTGKVVWDATVGDVKALSYITLAPLAAKGKILVGSSGGETGVRGYVAAFDANTGKEAWRTYTTAAPGEPGGDTWPAGDAYKNGGGSIWITGTYDPASNIAYWGTGNPAPWPTEGRPGDNLYTTSTIALDVDTGKIKGHHQYHYNDAWDWDEVSAPVLIDTNINGRKVKGAVHAGRNGYLWMLDRQPSGKLDFVNGISYVYNDVITSLDKTTGRPSYDMSKKPGMGKAVSFCPSLWGGKDWPPEAWNPKTKL
;
A
#
# COMPACT_ATOMS: atom_id res chain seq x y z
N MET A 1 4.86 -26.37 1.04
CA MET A 1 5.86 -25.30 1.16
C MET A 1 5.12 -23.97 1.26
N PRO A 2 5.42 -23.09 2.19
CA PRO A 2 4.76 -21.79 2.27
C PRO A 2 5.24 -20.95 1.08
N LEU A 3 4.35 -20.75 0.13
CA LEU A 3 4.55 -20.01 -1.10
C LEU A 3 4.29 -18.53 -0.84
N ALA A 4 5.10 -17.74 -1.51
CA ALA A 4 5.16 -16.29 -1.44
C ALA A 4 5.50 -15.75 -0.04
N ARG A 5 6.76 -15.78 0.28
CA ARG A 5 7.33 -14.73 1.10
C ARG A 5 7.06 -13.42 0.35
N ASN A 6 6.06 -12.67 0.76
CA ASN A 6 6.10 -11.23 0.58
C ASN A 6 7.41 -10.83 1.24
N MET A 7 8.46 -10.70 0.42
CA MET A 7 9.78 -10.40 0.97
C MET A 7 9.72 -8.97 1.49
N PRO A 8 9.85 -8.75 2.80
CA PRO A 8 9.69 -7.42 3.38
C PRO A 8 10.80 -6.44 2.95
N LYS A 9 11.59 -6.81 1.96
CA LYS A 9 12.79 -6.06 1.53
C LYS A 9 12.84 -5.81 0.03
N ASN A 10 11.85 -6.22 -0.75
CA ASN A 10 11.86 -6.16 -2.21
C ASN A 10 13.20 -6.56 -2.84
N SER A 11 13.87 -7.55 -2.25
CA SER A 11 15.20 -8.02 -2.63
C SER A 11 15.15 -9.51 -2.93
N SER A 12 15.73 -9.90 -4.06
CA SER A 12 15.85 -11.31 -4.44
C SER A 12 17.09 -11.95 -3.80
N PRO A 13 16.97 -13.17 -3.22
CA PRO A 13 18.14 -13.94 -2.76
C PRO A 13 18.87 -14.62 -3.90
N LEU A 14 18.39 -14.52 -5.15
CA LEU A 14 18.98 -15.16 -6.33
C LEU A 14 20.29 -14.44 -6.69
N GLU A 15 21.33 -15.21 -7.02
CA GLU A 15 22.69 -14.70 -7.30
C GLU A 15 23.21 -15.11 -8.68
N LYS A 16 22.39 -15.82 -9.47
CA LYS A 16 22.80 -16.27 -10.82
C LYS A 16 23.05 -15.10 -11.78
N ILE A 17 22.34 -13.97 -11.59
CA ILE A 17 22.59 -12.72 -12.31
C ILE A 17 23.37 -11.80 -11.37
N ASN A 18 24.53 -11.34 -11.81
CA ASN A 18 25.44 -10.52 -11.02
C ASN A 18 26.24 -9.57 -11.93
N THR A 19 27.08 -8.72 -11.35
CA THR A 19 27.90 -7.74 -12.09
C THR A 19 28.82 -8.35 -13.12
N GLY A 20 29.24 -9.62 -12.95
CA GLY A 20 30.11 -10.33 -13.88
C GLY A 20 29.41 -10.86 -15.14
N ASN A 21 28.09 -11.03 -15.10
CA ASN A 21 27.36 -11.64 -16.20
C ASN A 21 26.12 -10.86 -16.69
N VAL A 22 25.71 -9.80 -16.00
CA VAL A 22 24.52 -9.02 -16.37
C VAL A 22 24.59 -8.46 -17.81
N LYS A 23 25.78 -8.15 -18.30
CA LYS A 23 26.00 -7.66 -19.69
C LYS A 23 25.77 -8.76 -20.74
N LYS A 24 25.67 -10.04 -20.35
CA LYS A 24 25.42 -11.18 -21.24
C LYS A 24 23.95 -11.57 -21.29
N LEU A 25 23.07 -10.83 -20.64
CA LEU A 25 21.62 -11.08 -20.72
C LEU A 25 21.14 -10.83 -22.16
N SER A 26 20.30 -11.74 -22.64
CA SER A 26 19.62 -11.65 -23.91
C SER A 26 18.13 -11.89 -23.72
N LEU A 27 17.33 -11.42 -24.68
CA LEU A 27 15.89 -11.65 -24.70
C LEU A 27 15.62 -13.17 -24.85
N ALA A 28 14.90 -13.77 -23.92
CA ALA A 28 14.48 -15.15 -23.99
C ALA A 28 13.16 -15.29 -24.78
N TRP A 29 12.20 -14.44 -24.46
CA TRP A 29 10.88 -14.37 -25.09
C TRP A 29 10.23 -13.03 -24.82
N SER A 30 9.16 -12.70 -25.54
CA SER A 30 8.29 -11.55 -25.30
C SER A 30 6.84 -11.98 -25.38
N PHE A 31 5.97 -11.29 -24.64
CA PHE A 31 4.54 -11.57 -24.60
C PHE A 31 3.75 -10.26 -24.70
N SER A 32 2.72 -10.22 -25.55
CA SER A 32 1.79 -9.09 -25.63
C SER A 32 0.55 -9.38 -24.81
N THR A 33 0.25 -8.51 -23.85
CA THR A 33 -0.95 -8.64 -23.01
C THR A 33 -2.24 -8.30 -23.75
N GLY A 34 -2.15 -7.59 -24.89
CA GLY A 34 -3.29 -7.07 -25.63
C GLY A 34 -3.93 -5.83 -25.00
N VAL A 35 -3.28 -5.20 -24.02
CA VAL A 35 -3.75 -4.00 -23.32
C VAL A 35 -2.72 -2.89 -23.49
N THR A 36 -3.17 -1.69 -23.89
CA THR A 36 -2.31 -0.53 -24.16
C THR A 36 -2.20 0.45 -23.00
N GLU A 37 -3.09 0.38 -22.02
CA GLU A 37 -3.05 1.18 -20.80
C GLU A 37 -1.84 0.81 -19.95
N GLY A 38 -1.39 1.75 -19.12
CA GLY A 38 -0.19 1.60 -18.30
C GLY A 38 -0.25 0.42 -17.33
N HIS A 39 0.72 -0.50 -17.47
CA HIS A 39 0.89 -1.64 -16.57
C HIS A 39 1.69 -1.21 -15.34
N GLN A 40 1.15 -1.45 -14.15
CA GLN A 40 1.78 -1.09 -12.88
C GLN A 40 2.15 -2.32 -12.02
N ALA A 41 1.78 -3.52 -12.48
CA ALA A 41 1.98 -4.75 -11.74
C ALA A 41 3.35 -5.38 -12.06
N PRO A 42 4.23 -5.63 -11.07
CA PRO A 42 5.38 -6.49 -11.27
C PRO A 42 4.92 -7.94 -11.47
N PRO A 43 5.54 -8.69 -12.40
CA PRO A 43 5.23 -10.10 -12.55
C PRO A 43 5.67 -10.90 -11.31
N ILE A 44 4.87 -11.88 -10.92
CA ILE A 44 5.22 -12.82 -9.85
C ILE A 44 5.51 -14.20 -10.48
N VAL A 45 6.69 -14.74 -10.18
CA VAL A 45 7.08 -16.06 -10.67
C VAL A 45 7.12 -17.07 -9.52
N ASN A 46 6.42 -18.18 -9.69
CA ASN A 46 6.39 -19.27 -8.73
C ASN A 46 6.16 -20.62 -9.42
N ASN A 47 6.99 -21.62 -9.10
CA ASN A 47 6.87 -23.00 -9.61
C ASN A 47 6.73 -23.09 -11.14
N GLY A 48 7.48 -22.27 -11.89
CA GLY A 48 7.44 -22.25 -13.35
C GLY A 48 6.30 -21.45 -13.97
N TYR A 49 5.37 -20.95 -13.18
CA TYR A 49 4.33 -20.03 -13.62
C TYR A 49 4.77 -18.59 -13.42
N MET A 50 4.49 -17.71 -14.39
CA MET A 50 4.59 -16.26 -14.24
C MET A 50 3.18 -15.68 -14.30
N TYR A 51 2.79 -14.94 -13.27
CA TYR A 51 1.49 -14.27 -13.21
C TYR A 51 1.67 -12.79 -13.48
N VAL A 52 0.89 -12.29 -14.43
CA VAL A 52 0.85 -10.87 -14.85
C VAL A 52 -0.57 -10.39 -14.74
N THR A 53 -0.77 -9.17 -14.23
CA THR A 53 -2.08 -8.50 -14.28
C THR A 53 -2.02 -7.31 -15.22
N THR A 54 -3.17 -6.95 -15.75
CA THR A 54 -3.34 -5.76 -16.57
C THR A 54 -4.47 -4.89 -16.03
N PRO A 55 -4.57 -3.62 -16.42
CA PRO A 55 -5.85 -2.90 -16.36
C PRO A 55 -7.00 -3.76 -16.89
N ASN A 56 -8.23 -3.41 -16.58
CA ASN A 56 -9.43 -4.17 -16.95
C ASN A 56 -9.51 -5.57 -16.30
N ALA A 57 -8.95 -5.71 -15.09
CA ALA A 57 -9.09 -6.88 -14.22
C ALA A 57 -8.76 -8.23 -14.91
N GLN A 58 -7.68 -8.28 -15.67
CA GLN A 58 -7.17 -9.53 -16.23
C GLN A 58 -6.04 -10.09 -15.36
N VAL A 59 -5.98 -11.41 -15.26
CA VAL A 59 -4.85 -12.18 -14.73
C VAL A 59 -4.42 -13.16 -15.80
N ILE A 60 -3.14 -13.14 -16.16
CA ILE A 60 -2.56 -13.99 -17.20
C ILE A 60 -1.47 -14.84 -16.54
N ALA A 61 -1.55 -16.16 -16.72
CA ALA A 61 -0.48 -17.06 -16.32
C ALA A 61 0.29 -17.52 -17.53
N LEU A 62 1.60 -17.35 -17.47
CA LEU A 62 2.55 -17.74 -18.52
C LEU A 62 3.46 -18.84 -18.00
N ASN A 63 3.94 -19.69 -18.89
CA ASN A 63 5.12 -20.50 -18.63
C ASN A 63 6.33 -19.56 -18.47
N ALA A 64 6.94 -19.54 -17.30
CA ALA A 64 8.03 -18.62 -17.00
C ALA A 64 9.30 -18.83 -17.85
N VAL A 65 9.45 -20.01 -18.46
CA VAL A 65 10.61 -20.36 -19.31
C VAL A 65 10.36 -20.02 -20.78
N THR A 66 9.15 -20.30 -21.29
CA THR A 66 8.84 -20.17 -22.73
C THR A 66 8.05 -18.90 -23.07
N GLY A 67 7.38 -18.29 -22.11
CA GLY A 67 6.45 -17.16 -22.33
C GLY A 67 5.10 -17.59 -22.90
N GLU A 68 4.83 -18.89 -23.03
CA GLU A 68 3.56 -19.42 -23.51
C GLU A 68 2.44 -19.10 -22.51
N GLU A 69 1.28 -18.64 -23.01
CA GLU A 69 0.08 -18.42 -22.19
C GLU A 69 -0.52 -19.77 -21.78
N LEU A 70 -0.62 -20.00 -20.47
CA LEU A 70 -1.19 -21.21 -19.89
C LEU A 70 -2.68 -21.05 -19.64
N TRP A 71 -3.08 -19.90 -19.13
CA TRP A 71 -4.48 -19.52 -18.94
C TRP A 71 -4.61 -18.00 -18.77
N ARG A 72 -5.83 -17.51 -19.01
CA ARG A 72 -6.22 -16.11 -18.82
C ARG A 72 -7.57 -16.05 -18.10
N TYR A 73 -7.63 -15.25 -17.07
CA TYR A 73 -8.86 -14.82 -16.43
C TYR A 73 -9.13 -13.36 -16.77
N LYS A 74 -10.37 -13.03 -17.08
CA LYS A 74 -10.84 -11.66 -17.27
C LYS A 74 -12.17 -11.50 -16.58
N LYS A 75 -12.29 -10.51 -15.71
CA LYS A 75 -13.57 -10.12 -15.12
C LYS A 75 -14.27 -9.12 -16.03
N GLU A 76 -15.55 -9.30 -16.25
CA GLU A 76 -16.37 -8.29 -16.89
C GLU A 76 -16.61 -7.15 -15.89
N ILE A 77 -16.18 -5.94 -16.25
CA ILE A 77 -16.31 -4.74 -15.44
C ILE A 77 -17.45 -3.89 -16.02
N PRO A 78 -18.39 -3.37 -15.19
CA PRO A 78 -19.44 -2.46 -15.66
C PRO A 78 -18.85 -1.27 -16.41
N ALA A 79 -19.39 -0.95 -17.59
CA ALA A 79 -18.86 0.11 -18.45
C ALA A 79 -19.06 1.53 -17.87
N ASP A 80 -20.04 1.67 -16.98
CA ASP A 80 -20.40 2.91 -16.28
C ASP A 80 -19.73 3.08 -14.91
N LEU A 81 -18.77 2.21 -14.58
CA LEU A 81 -18.04 2.27 -13.32
C LEU A 81 -17.20 3.54 -13.24
N LEU A 82 -17.45 4.35 -12.23
CA LEU A 82 -16.66 5.55 -11.94
C LEU A 82 -15.44 5.18 -11.10
N MET A 83 -14.26 5.51 -11.60
CA MET A 83 -12.98 5.33 -10.91
C MET A 83 -11.97 6.36 -11.39
N LEU A 84 -11.05 6.75 -10.53
CA LEU A 84 -10.00 7.71 -10.92
C LEU A 84 -8.99 7.07 -11.88
N HIS A 85 -8.60 5.81 -11.61
CA HIS A 85 -7.64 5.06 -12.41
C HIS A 85 -8.08 3.61 -12.60
N ASN A 86 -8.20 3.19 -13.86
CA ASN A 86 -8.36 1.77 -14.19
C ASN A 86 -6.99 1.09 -14.18
N THR A 87 -6.56 0.67 -12.99
CA THR A 87 -5.25 0.04 -12.83
C THR A 87 -5.34 -1.20 -11.94
N ASN A 88 -4.37 -2.10 -12.10
CA ASN A 88 -4.16 -3.25 -11.23
C ASN A 88 -2.68 -3.38 -10.93
N ARG A 89 -2.31 -3.53 -9.66
CA ARG A 89 -0.92 -3.59 -9.21
C ARG A 89 -0.43 -5.00 -8.87
N GLY A 90 -1.18 -6.03 -9.26
CA GLY A 90 -0.70 -7.41 -9.15
C GLY A 90 -1.62 -8.35 -8.39
N VAL A 91 -1.08 -9.52 -8.12
CA VAL A 91 -1.75 -10.61 -7.41
C VAL A 91 -1.01 -10.99 -6.13
N ALA A 92 -1.72 -11.68 -5.23
CA ALA A 92 -1.09 -12.46 -4.17
C ALA A 92 -1.14 -13.95 -4.48
N LEU A 93 -0.18 -14.70 -3.97
CA LEU A 93 -0.16 -16.17 -4.03
C LEU A 93 -0.24 -16.72 -2.61
N TYR A 94 -1.16 -17.64 -2.38
CA TYR A 94 -1.25 -18.36 -1.12
C TYR A 94 -1.83 -19.76 -1.33
N GLY A 95 -1.11 -20.79 -0.83
CA GLY A 95 -1.50 -22.17 -1.11
C GLY A 95 -1.46 -22.51 -2.60
N ASP A 96 -2.56 -22.97 -3.11
CA ASP A 96 -2.81 -23.34 -4.52
C ASP A 96 -3.59 -22.27 -5.31
N LYS A 97 -3.69 -21.05 -4.78
CA LYS A 97 -4.54 -19.99 -5.34
C LYS A 97 -3.78 -18.72 -5.66
N VAL A 98 -4.30 -18.00 -6.65
CA VAL A 98 -3.95 -16.64 -7.03
C VAL A 98 -5.10 -15.72 -6.62
N TYR A 99 -4.79 -14.63 -5.94
CA TYR A 99 -5.79 -13.66 -5.47
C TYR A 99 -5.60 -12.33 -6.16
N VAL A 100 -6.69 -11.76 -6.65
CA VAL A 100 -6.70 -10.48 -7.35
C VAL A 100 -7.83 -9.60 -6.81
N GLY A 101 -7.52 -8.32 -6.56
CA GLY A 101 -8.51 -7.28 -6.32
C GLY A 101 -8.93 -6.64 -7.65
N THR A 102 -10.19 -6.25 -7.77
CA THR A 102 -10.72 -5.67 -9.01
C THR A 102 -11.36 -4.30 -8.78
N VAL A 103 -11.38 -3.48 -9.82
CA VAL A 103 -11.88 -2.11 -9.74
C VAL A 103 -13.39 -1.99 -9.50
N ASP A 104 -14.13 -3.08 -9.66
CA ASP A 104 -15.52 -3.20 -9.23
C ASP A 104 -15.67 -3.68 -7.78
N SER A 105 -14.62 -3.51 -6.99
CA SER A 105 -14.55 -3.79 -5.55
C SER A 105 -14.77 -5.24 -5.16
N HIS A 106 -14.24 -6.18 -5.95
CA HIS A 106 -14.23 -7.60 -5.64
C HIS A 106 -12.83 -8.10 -5.29
N LEU A 107 -12.76 -9.11 -4.44
CA LEU A 107 -11.59 -9.94 -4.21
C LEU A 107 -11.89 -11.34 -4.72
N ILE A 108 -11.06 -11.84 -5.63
CA ILE A 108 -11.28 -13.09 -6.34
C ILE A 108 -10.12 -14.03 -6.08
N ALA A 109 -10.44 -15.29 -5.75
CA ALA A 109 -9.47 -16.38 -5.72
C ALA A 109 -9.61 -17.23 -6.97
N LEU A 110 -8.49 -17.42 -7.65
CA LEU A 110 -8.37 -18.29 -8.82
C LEU A 110 -7.52 -19.51 -8.46
N ASP A 111 -7.86 -20.67 -9.00
CA ASP A 111 -6.97 -21.84 -8.97
C ASP A 111 -5.69 -21.50 -9.75
N ALA A 112 -4.53 -21.68 -9.12
CA ALA A 112 -3.27 -21.22 -9.69
C ALA A 112 -2.83 -21.96 -10.97
N LYS A 113 -3.34 -23.18 -11.19
CA LYS A 113 -2.99 -24.00 -12.35
C LYS A 113 -3.92 -23.78 -13.54
N THR A 114 -5.19 -23.48 -13.26
CA THR A 114 -6.25 -23.47 -14.28
C THR A 114 -6.88 -22.11 -14.52
N GLY A 115 -6.66 -21.15 -13.62
CA GLY A 115 -7.32 -19.83 -13.67
C GLY A 115 -8.83 -19.85 -13.36
N LYS A 116 -9.39 -20.99 -12.98
CA LYS A 116 -10.81 -21.09 -12.62
C LYS A 116 -11.09 -20.37 -11.31
N VAL A 117 -12.22 -19.67 -11.25
CA VAL A 117 -12.67 -19.00 -10.03
C VAL A 117 -12.99 -20.04 -8.96
N VAL A 118 -12.38 -19.92 -7.81
CA VAL A 118 -12.64 -20.71 -6.60
C VAL A 118 -13.69 -20.03 -5.75
N TRP A 119 -13.54 -18.73 -5.55
CA TRP A 119 -14.54 -17.87 -4.91
C TRP A 119 -14.37 -16.43 -5.38
N ASP A 120 -15.45 -15.65 -5.28
CA ASP A 120 -15.55 -14.23 -5.60
C ASP A 120 -16.30 -13.53 -4.46
N ALA A 121 -15.66 -12.57 -3.80
CA ALA A 121 -16.19 -11.86 -2.65
C ALA A 121 -16.30 -10.36 -2.96
N THR A 122 -17.47 -9.77 -2.74
CA THR A 122 -17.66 -8.32 -2.75
C THR A 122 -16.98 -7.72 -1.53
N VAL A 123 -16.09 -6.74 -1.77
CA VAL A 123 -15.31 -6.10 -0.70
C VAL A 123 -15.91 -4.75 -0.30
N GLY A 124 -16.33 -3.95 -1.26
CA GLY A 124 -16.86 -2.62 -1.02
C GLY A 124 -18.04 -2.28 -1.91
N ASP A 125 -18.65 -1.13 -1.65
CA ASP A 125 -19.75 -0.64 -2.47
C ASP A 125 -19.21 0.28 -3.58
N VAL A 126 -19.33 -0.18 -4.83
CA VAL A 126 -18.94 0.60 -6.01
C VAL A 126 -19.79 1.86 -6.21
N LYS A 127 -21.03 1.85 -5.71
CA LYS A 127 -21.91 3.04 -5.74
C LYS A 127 -21.43 4.12 -4.77
N ALA A 128 -20.72 3.70 -3.69
CA ALA A 128 -20.00 4.59 -2.80
C ALA A 128 -18.58 4.91 -3.33
N LEU A 129 -18.29 4.60 -4.60
CA LEU A 129 -17.02 4.85 -5.29
C LEU A 129 -15.80 4.16 -4.64
N SER A 130 -16.05 3.05 -3.91
CA SER A 130 -14.99 2.17 -3.43
C SER A 130 -14.54 1.23 -4.54
N TYR A 131 -13.24 1.11 -4.77
CA TYR A 131 -12.65 0.20 -5.75
C TYR A 131 -11.26 -0.28 -5.28
N ILE A 132 -10.73 -1.32 -5.91
CA ILE A 132 -9.45 -1.92 -5.49
C ILE A 132 -8.44 -1.83 -6.63
N THR A 133 -7.27 -1.26 -6.35
CA THR A 133 -6.17 -1.14 -7.32
C THR A 133 -4.88 -1.82 -6.87
N LEU A 134 -4.77 -2.13 -5.56
CA LEU A 134 -3.59 -2.77 -4.99
C LEU A 134 -3.50 -4.27 -5.31
N ALA A 135 -2.29 -4.84 -5.22
CA ALA A 135 -2.15 -6.27 -5.08
C ALA A 135 -2.54 -6.69 -3.65
N PRO A 136 -3.35 -7.76 -3.46
CA PRO A 136 -3.68 -8.24 -2.12
C PRO A 136 -2.44 -8.67 -1.33
N LEU A 137 -2.52 -8.63 0.00
CA LEU A 137 -1.47 -9.13 0.90
C LEU A 137 -1.90 -10.46 1.52
N ALA A 138 -1.15 -11.52 1.28
CA ALA A 138 -1.40 -12.81 1.92
C ALA A 138 -0.65 -12.91 3.27
N ALA A 139 -1.37 -13.15 4.35
CA ALA A 139 -0.82 -13.28 5.69
C ALA A 139 -1.59 -14.30 6.53
N LYS A 140 -0.93 -15.33 7.04
CA LYS A 140 -1.46 -16.29 8.04
C LYS A 140 -2.87 -16.81 7.71
N GLY A 141 -3.09 -17.29 6.48
CA GLY A 141 -4.40 -17.83 6.07
C GLY A 141 -5.46 -16.79 5.73
N LYS A 142 -5.08 -15.52 5.68
CA LYS A 142 -5.95 -14.41 5.28
C LYS A 142 -5.39 -13.69 4.07
N ILE A 143 -6.28 -13.09 3.31
CA ILE A 143 -5.98 -12.19 2.18
C ILE A 143 -6.50 -10.82 2.56
N LEU A 144 -5.58 -9.87 2.64
CA LEU A 144 -5.85 -8.50 3.06
C LEU A 144 -5.92 -7.60 1.84
N VAL A 145 -6.89 -6.72 1.80
CA VAL A 145 -7.09 -5.71 0.75
C VAL A 145 -7.48 -4.38 1.37
N GLY A 146 -7.27 -3.30 0.63
CA GLY A 146 -7.69 -1.96 1.00
C GLY A 146 -8.55 -1.32 -0.08
N SER A 147 -9.14 -0.18 0.22
CA SER A 147 -9.95 0.60 -0.72
C SER A 147 -9.18 1.75 -1.32
N SER A 148 -9.29 1.94 -2.63
CA SER A 148 -9.05 3.20 -3.32
C SER A 148 -10.29 4.10 -3.24
N GLY A 149 -10.24 5.32 -3.80
CA GLY A 149 -11.39 6.24 -3.87
C GLY A 149 -11.39 7.29 -2.75
N GLY A 150 -10.24 7.56 -2.13
CA GLY A 150 -10.13 8.59 -1.08
C GLY A 150 -10.64 9.95 -1.51
N GLU A 151 -10.31 10.37 -2.73
CA GLU A 151 -10.70 11.66 -3.33
C GLU A 151 -12.22 11.78 -3.55
N THR A 152 -12.90 10.65 -3.68
CA THR A 152 -14.35 10.60 -3.91
C THR A 152 -15.16 10.50 -2.63
N GLY A 153 -14.50 10.61 -1.47
CA GLY A 153 -15.14 10.59 -0.15
C GLY A 153 -15.39 9.17 0.38
N VAL A 154 -14.61 8.19 -0.03
CA VAL A 154 -14.65 6.86 0.59
C VAL A 154 -14.03 6.95 1.99
N ARG A 155 -14.61 6.28 2.97
CA ARG A 155 -13.96 5.98 4.23
C ARG A 155 -12.96 4.86 4.00
N GLY A 156 -11.67 5.17 3.99
CA GLY A 156 -10.60 4.19 3.76
C GLY A 156 -10.62 3.04 4.75
N TYR A 157 -10.22 1.86 4.32
CA TYR A 157 -10.15 0.67 5.18
C TYR A 157 -9.13 -0.35 4.69
N VAL A 158 -8.72 -1.23 5.61
CA VAL A 158 -8.14 -2.55 5.33
C VAL A 158 -9.15 -3.60 5.76
N ALA A 159 -9.42 -4.58 4.90
CA ALA A 159 -10.27 -5.73 5.20
C ALA A 159 -9.50 -7.03 4.96
N ALA A 160 -9.75 -8.04 5.79
CA ALA A 160 -9.15 -9.36 5.66
C ALA A 160 -10.21 -10.42 5.38
N PHE A 161 -9.90 -11.31 4.46
CA PHE A 161 -10.76 -12.40 4.04
C PHE A 161 -10.06 -13.74 4.29
N ASP A 162 -10.80 -14.75 4.72
CA ASP A 162 -10.29 -16.11 4.82
C ASP A 162 -9.85 -16.61 3.43
N ALA A 163 -8.62 -17.07 3.31
CA ALA A 163 -8.02 -17.44 2.03
C ALA A 163 -8.74 -18.60 1.33
N ASN A 164 -9.40 -19.49 2.07
CA ASN A 164 -10.05 -20.65 1.51
C ASN A 164 -11.50 -20.38 1.10
N THR A 165 -12.22 -19.57 1.89
CA THR A 165 -13.66 -19.39 1.76
C THR A 165 -14.08 -18.04 1.19
N GLY A 166 -13.19 -17.03 1.20
CA GLY A 166 -13.54 -15.67 0.82
C GLY A 166 -14.43 -14.94 1.84
N LYS A 167 -14.66 -15.52 3.03
CA LYS A 167 -15.46 -14.86 4.06
C LYS A 167 -14.65 -13.74 4.72
N GLU A 168 -15.25 -12.56 4.86
CA GLU A 168 -14.64 -11.45 5.60
C GLU A 168 -14.43 -11.82 7.06
N ALA A 169 -13.21 -11.69 7.54
CA ALA A 169 -12.81 -11.96 8.92
C ALA A 169 -12.87 -10.69 9.79
N TRP A 170 -12.42 -9.57 9.24
CA TRP A 170 -12.46 -8.26 9.90
C TRP A 170 -12.26 -7.13 8.90
N ARG A 171 -12.67 -5.93 9.33
CA ARG A 171 -12.45 -4.67 8.62
C ARG A 171 -12.03 -3.59 9.59
N THR A 172 -11.03 -2.80 9.22
CA THR A 172 -10.50 -1.69 10.02
C THR A 172 -10.46 -0.44 9.18
N TYR A 173 -11.15 0.59 9.64
CA TYR A 173 -11.18 1.87 8.98
C TYR A 173 -9.93 2.71 9.30
N THR A 174 -9.50 3.52 8.34
CA THR A 174 -8.32 4.38 8.43
C THR A 174 -8.63 5.81 8.81
N THR A 175 -9.91 6.12 9.02
CA THR A 175 -10.39 7.38 9.58
C THR A 175 -11.14 7.07 10.87
N ALA A 176 -10.66 7.58 11.99
CA ALA A 176 -11.19 7.25 13.31
C ALA A 176 -12.56 7.89 13.55
N ALA A 177 -13.52 7.09 14.01
CA ALA A 177 -14.86 7.58 14.40
C ALA A 177 -14.85 8.17 15.81
N PRO A 178 -15.85 9.00 16.16
CA PRO A 178 -16.04 9.45 17.54
C PRO A 178 -16.09 8.28 18.53
N GLY A 179 -15.31 8.37 19.60
CA GLY A 179 -15.17 7.31 20.60
C GLY A 179 -14.12 6.23 20.28
N GLU A 180 -13.61 6.16 19.05
CA GLU A 180 -12.45 5.35 18.71
C GLU A 180 -11.15 6.10 19.04
N PRO A 181 -10.03 5.41 19.33
CA PRO A 181 -8.72 6.05 19.46
C PRO A 181 -8.41 6.89 18.21
N GLY A 182 -8.12 8.18 18.40
CA GLY A 182 -7.90 9.16 17.32
C GLY A 182 -9.16 9.82 16.78
N GLY A 183 -10.35 9.47 17.26
CA GLY A 183 -11.60 10.10 16.83
C GLY A 183 -11.73 11.57 17.21
N ASP A 184 -11.02 11.99 18.24
CA ASP A 184 -10.87 13.37 18.69
C ASP A 184 -10.01 14.24 17.77
N THR A 185 -9.31 13.64 16.82
CA THR A 185 -8.53 14.33 15.77
C THR A 185 -9.36 14.72 14.55
N TRP A 186 -10.63 14.37 14.52
CA TRP A 186 -11.61 14.77 13.53
C TRP A 186 -12.60 15.78 14.10
N PRO A 187 -13.16 16.68 13.28
CA PRO A 187 -14.21 17.57 13.76
C PRO A 187 -15.44 16.79 14.22
N ALA A 188 -16.22 17.40 15.06
CA ALA A 188 -17.51 16.85 15.46
C ALA A 188 -18.42 16.58 14.25
N GLY A 189 -19.23 15.52 14.32
CA GLY A 189 -20.11 15.10 13.24
C GLY A 189 -19.52 14.00 12.38
N ASP A 190 -19.80 14.01 11.08
CA ASP A 190 -19.64 12.87 10.18
C ASP A 190 -18.47 12.99 9.18
N ALA A 191 -17.59 13.99 9.33
CA ALA A 191 -16.48 14.21 8.40
C ALA A 191 -15.60 12.96 8.19
N TYR A 192 -15.38 12.16 9.23
CA TYR A 192 -14.62 10.92 9.16
C TYR A 192 -15.24 9.87 8.21
N LYS A 193 -16.56 9.89 7.99
CA LYS A 193 -17.26 8.94 7.11
C LYS A 193 -16.85 9.08 5.65
N ASN A 194 -16.43 10.27 5.27
CA ASN A 194 -15.97 10.60 3.92
C ASN A 194 -14.53 11.14 3.96
N GLY A 195 -13.79 10.75 4.98
CA GLY A 195 -12.52 11.36 5.34
C GLY A 195 -11.31 10.89 4.51
N GLY A 196 -11.49 10.09 3.48
CA GLY A 196 -10.36 9.57 2.67
C GLY A 196 -9.54 8.53 3.41
N GLY A 197 -8.22 8.71 3.49
CA GLY A 197 -7.31 7.75 4.12
C GLY A 197 -7.25 6.42 3.37
N SER A 198 -7.35 6.47 2.06
CA SER A 198 -7.42 5.30 1.18
C SER A 198 -6.19 4.39 1.30
N ILE A 199 -6.38 3.11 1.04
CA ILE A 199 -5.34 2.07 1.01
C ILE A 199 -5.29 1.50 -0.39
N TRP A 200 -4.46 2.09 -1.23
CA TRP A 200 -4.39 1.70 -2.65
C TRP A 200 -3.03 1.08 -3.05
N ILE A 201 -2.11 0.93 -2.10
CA ILE A 201 -0.84 0.19 -2.24
C ILE A 201 -0.78 -0.93 -1.20
N THR A 202 -0.13 -2.03 -1.58
CA THR A 202 -0.01 -3.26 -0.77
C THR A 202 0.83 -3.01 0.48
N GLY A 203 0.38 -3.54 1.62
CA GLY A 203 1.08 -3.52 2.89
C GLY A 203 2.27 -4.50 2.97
N THR A 204 3.00 -4.43 4.06
CA THR A 204 4.10 -5.37 4.39
C THR A 204 3.75 -6.17 5.64
N TYR A 205 3.92 -7.49 5.58
CA TYR A 205 3.66 -8.39 6.71
C TYR A 205 4.95 -8.83 7.40
N ASP A 206 5.00 -8.67 8.72
CA ASP A 206 6.03 -9.24 9.60
C ASP A 206 5.49 -10.48 10.30
N PRO A 207 5.87 -11.70 9.86
CA PRO A 207 5.39 -12.93 10.48
C PRO A 207 5.90 -13.15 11.90
N ALA A 208 7.01 -12.52 12.29
CA ALA A 208 7.57 -12.68 13.64
C ALA A 208 6.73 -12.00 14.71
N SER A 209 6.14 -10.85 14.40
CA SER A 209 5.23 -10.11 15.28
C SER A 209 3.75 -10.32 14.96
N ASN A 210 3.42 -10.98 13.85
CA ASN A 210 2.08 -11.13 13.31
C ASN A 210 1.40 -9.78 13.00
N ILE A 211 2.19 -8.79 12.58
CA ILE A 211 1.74 -7.43 12.27
C ILE A 211 1.83 -7.18 10.76
N ALA A 212 0.77 -6.62 10.19
CA ALA A 212 0.76 -6.06 8.84
C ALA A 212 0.86 -4.53 8.93
N TYR A 213 1.85 -3.96 8.24
CA TYR A 213 2.09 -2.51 8.15
C TYR A 213 1.50 -1.97 6.86
N TRP A 214 0.69 -0.93 6.96
CA TRP A 214 0.01 -0.31 5.83
C TRP A 214 0.24 1.19 5.85
N GLY A 215 0.60 1.74 4.70
CA GLY A 215 0.55 3.17 4.47
C GLY A 215 -0.87 3.62 4.17
N THR A 216 -1.23 4.83 4.58
CA THR A 216 -2.55 5.41 4.37
C THR A 216 -2.48 6.67 3.52
N GLY A 217 -3.48 6.88 2.69
CA GLY A 217 -3.60 8.04 1.80
C GLY A 217 -3.96 9.34 2.52
N ASN A 218 -4.03 10.38 1.72
CA ASN A 218 -4.43 11.71 2.15
C ASN A 218 -5.86 11.72 2.74
N PRO A 219 -6.17 12.68 3.62
CA PRO A 219 -7.55 12.92 4.05
C PRO A 219 -8.36 13.64 2.98
N ALA A 220 -9.68 13.45 3.00
CA ALA A 220 -10.65 14.13 2.14
C ALA A 220 -11.63 15.02 2.96
N PRO A 221 -12.14 16.11 2.36
CA PRO A 221 -11.69 16.75 1.12
C PRO A 221 -10.31 17.40 1.28
N TRP A 222 -9.61 17.71 0.19
CA TRP A 222 -8.27 18.35 0.26
C TRP A 222 -8.25 19.66 1.05
N PRO A 223 -9.22 20.59 0.88
CA PRO A 223 -9.29 21.79 1.73
C PRO A 223 -9.48 21.41 3.19
N THR A 224 -8.59 21.91 4.05
CA THR A 224 -8.54 21.53 5.46
C THR A 224 -9.58 22.21 6.33
N GLU A 225 -10.22 23.25 5.84
CA GLU A 225 -11.22 24.05 6.54
C GLU A 225 -12.46 23.21 6.92
N GLY A 226 -12.80 22.20 6.11
CA GLY A 226 -13.91 21.28 6.38
C GLY A 226 -13.57 20.15 7.35
N ARG A 227 -12.28 19.98 7.69
CA ARG A 227 -11.81 18.90 8.56
C ARG A 227 -10.64 19.31 9.47
N PRO A 228 -10.83 20.32 10.34
CA PRO A 228 -9.81 20.70 11.30
C PRO A 228 -9.39 19.53 12.19
N GLY A 229 -8.16 19.56 12.67
CA GLY A 229 -7.54 18.49 13.48
C GLY A 229 -6.55 17.65 12.68
N ASP A 230 -5.92 16.66 13.33
CA ASP A 230 -4.84 15.88 12.74
C ASP A 230 -5.33 14.83 11.72
N ASN A 231 -6.60 14.46 11.78
CA ASN A 231 -7.28 13.51 10.89
C ASN A 231 -6.68 12.09 10.90
N LEU A 232 -6.49 11.51 12.10
CA LEU A 232 -5.99 10.13 12.23
C LEU A 232 -6.97 9.12 11.61
N TYR A 233 -6.45 8.12 10.88
CA TYR A 233 -5.04 7.72 10.66
C TYR A 233 -4.61 8.00 9.22
N THR A 234 -4.98 9.13 8.63
CA THR A 234 -4.51 9.49 7.26
C THR A 234 -3.03 9.82 7.27
N THR A 235 -2.37 9.73 6.10
CA THR A 235 -0.94 10.06 5.91
C THR A 235 0.01 9.42 6.93
N SER A 236 -0.27 8.14 7.23
CA SER A 236 0.37 7.38 8.30
C SER A 236 0.87 6.02 7.84
N THR A 237 1.77 5.42 8.59
CA THR A 237 1.85 3.96 8.66
C THR A 237 1.04 3.47 9.86
N ILE A 238 0.14 2.53 9.63
CA ILE A 238 -0.61 1.81 10.66
C ILE A 238 -0.11 0.36 10.79
N ALA A 239 -0.01 -0.14 12.01
CA ALA A 239 0.37 -1.51 12.34
C ALA A 239 -0.86 -2.30 12.76
N LEU A 240 -1.30 -3.26 11.96
CA LEU A 240 -2.50 -4.06 12.19
C LEU A 240 -2.15 -5.46 12.67
N ASP A 241 -2.76 -5.89 13.75
CA ASP A 241 -2.78 -7.30 14.14
C ASP A 241 -3.52 -8.12 13.07
N VAL A 242 -2.85 -9.09 12.47
CA VAL A 242 -3.41 -9.85 11.33
C VAL A 242 -4.59 -10.73 11.74
N ASP A 243 -4.66 -11.18 12.98
CA ASP A 243 -5.75 -12.04 13.43
C ASP A 243 -7.04 -11.25 13.68
N THR A 244 -6.94 -10.03 14.18
CA THR A 244 -8.08 -9.25 14.68
C THR A 244 -8.38 -7.96 13.93
N GLY A 245 -7.44 -7.48 13.11
CA GLY A 245 -7.51 -6.17 12.46
C GLY A 245 -7.26 -4.97 13.38
N LYS A 246 -7.03 -5.18 14.67
CA LYS A 246 -6.83 -4.08 15.62
C LYS A 246 -5.58 -3.27 15.27
N ILE A 247 -5.69 -1.95 15.29
CA ILE A 247 -4.54 -1.04 15.20
C ILE A 247 -3.74 -1.19 16.49
N LYS A 248 -2.50 -1.65 16.38
CA LYS A 248 -1.56 -1.85 17.50
C LYS A 248 -0.61 -0.67 17.67
N GLY A 249 -0.45 0.12 16.63
CA GLY A 249 0.35 1.31 16.60
C GLY A 249 0.23 2.05 15.28
N HIS A 250 0.69 3.28 15.27
CA HIS A 250 0.76 4.10 14.07
C HIS A 250 1.88 5.12 14.20
N HIS A 251 2.28 5.69 13.08
CA HIS A 251 3.07 6.91 12.98
C HIS A 251 2.48 7.77 11.88
N GLN A 252 2.04 8.98 12.22
CA GLN A 252 1.55 9.95 11.25
C GLN A 252 2.72 10.83 10.78
N TYR A 253 3.04 10.75 9.49
CA TYR A 253 4.20 11.43 8.90
C TYR A 253 4.00 12.93 8.75
N HIS A 254 2.76 13.34 8.54
CA HIS A 254 2.32 14.72 8.56
C HIS A 254 0.81 14.77 8.83
N TYR A 255 0.37 15.80 9.52
CA TYR A 255 -1.01 15.94 9.97
C TYR A 255 -1.76 17.00 9.17
N ASN A 256 -3.09 16.87 9.11
CA ASN A 256 -3.98 17.85 8.46
C ASN A 256 -3.50 18.20 7.05
N ASP A 257 -3.22 17.17 6.26
CA ASP A 257 -2.65 17.30 4.92
C ASP A 257 -3.53 18.16 4.01
N ALA A 258 -2.90 19.00 3.22
CA ALA A 258 -3.52 19.85 2.20
C ALA A 258 -2.73 19.81 0.88
N TRP A 259 -1.69 18.97 0.80
CA TRP A 259 -0.74 18.89 -0.30
C TRP A 259 -0.94 17.66 -1.18
N ASP A 260 -1.90 16.78 -0.80
CA ASP A 260 -2.14 15.49 -1.44
C ASP A 260 -0.95 14.55 -1.32
N TRP A 261 -0.31 14.56 -0.16
CA TRP A 261 0.83 13.70 0.10
C TRP A 261 0.40 12.37 0.71
N ASP A 262 -0.05 11.48 -0.16
CA ASP A 262 -0.32 10.09 0.22
C ASP A 262 0.92 9.39 0.78
N GLU A 263 0.84 8.83 1.97
CA GLU A 263 1.91 8.03 2.56
C GLU A 263 1.60 6.53 2.45
N VAL A 264 1.07 6.13 1.31
CA VAL A 264 0.52 4.77 1.06
C VAL A 264 1.56 3.67 0.91
N SER A 265 2.82 4.00 0.60
CA SER A 265 3.88 2.99 0.50
C SER A 265 4.11 2.34 1.85
N ALA A 266 4.02 1.00 1.89
CA ALA A 266 4.33 0.29 3.11
C ALA A 266 5.83 0.36 3.41
N PRO A 267 6.24 0.48 4.69
CA PRO A 267 7.64 0.62 5.03
C PRO A 267 8.43 -0.65 4.71
N VAL A 268 9.69 -0.48 4.32
CA VAL A 268 10.66 -1.57 4.21
C VAL A 268 11.15 -1.94 5.61
N LEU A 269 11.00 -3.23 5.97
CA LEU A 269 11.39 -3.71 7.30
C LEU A 269 12.87 -4.09 7.32
N ILE A 270 13.67 -3.38 8.11
CA ILE A 270 15.13 -3.51 8.15
C ILE A 270 15.60 -3.66 9.59
N ASP A 271 16.16 -4.81 9.95
CA ASP A 271 16.82 -4.97 11.23
C ASP A 271 18.25 -4.43 11.13
N THR A 272 18.61 -3.48 11.96
CA THR A 272 19.89 -2.77 11.89
C THR A 272 20.43 -2.41 13.28
N ASN A 273 21.61 -1.77 13.31
CA ASN A 273 22.20 -1.22 14.50
C ASN A 273 22.44 0.28 14.28
N ILE A 274 21.93 1.11 15.16
CA ILE A 274 22.12 2.56 15.14
C ILE A 274 22.80 2.95 16.45
N ASN A 275 24.01 3.48 16.37
CA ASN A 275 24.81 3.92 17.54
C ASN A 275 24.90 2.84 18.65
N GLY A 276 25.13 1.57 18.26
CA GLY A 276 25.21 0.44 19.20
C GLY A 276 23.87 -0.15 19.63
N ARG A 277 22.73 0.49 19.35
CA ARG A 277 21.40 0.00 19.67
C ARG A 277 20.83 -0.83 18.52
N LYS A 278 20.34 -2.04 18.80
CA LYS A 278 19.58 -2.83 17.84
C LYS A 278 18.23 -2.17 17.60
N VAL A 279 17.89 -1.95 16.35
CA VAL A 279 16.62 -1.34 15.90
C VAL A 279 15.94 -2.29 14.91
N LYS A 280 14.69 -2.61 15.16
CA LYS A 280 13.81 -3.25 14.18
C LYS A 280 13.19 -2.18 13.31
N GLY A 281 13.94 -1.69 12.33
CA GLY A 281 13.56 -0.53 11.55
C GLY A 281 12.39 -0.80 10.62
N ALA A 282 11.49 0.19 10.53
CA ALA A 282 10.56 0.39 9.43
C ALA A 282 10.98 1.67 8.73
N VAL A 283 11.46 1.56 7.49
CA VAL A 283 11.97 2.68 6.69
C VAL A 283 10.94 3.04 5.64
N HIS A 284 10.59 4.31 5.55
CA HIS A 284 9.61 4.83 4.62
C HIS A 284 10.13 6.10 3.93
N ALA A 285 10.19 6.09 2.61
CA ALA A 285 10.43 7.31 1.84
C ALA A 285 9.08 7.98 1.56
N GLY A 286 8.79 9.02 2.32
CA GLY A 286 7.52 9.71 2.31
C GLY A 286 7.34 10.60 1.08
N ARG A 287 6.09 10.72 0.62
CA ARG A 287 5.71 11.68 -0.42
C ARG A 287 6.00 13.11 0.05
N ASN A 288 5.92 13.35 1.36
CA ASN A 288 6.30 14.59 2.01
C ASN A 288 7.80 14.97 1.88
N GLY A 289 8.62 14.12 1.24
CA GLY A 289 10.02 14.39 0.95
C GLY A 289 11.01 14.01 2.06
N TYR A 290 10.55 13.30 3.09
CA TYR A 290 11.40 12.80 4.16
C TYR A 290 11.57 11.28 4.08
N LEU A 291 12.79 10.82 4.31
CA LEU A 291 13.10 9.42 4.60
C LEU A 291 12.96 9.20 6.10
N TRP A 292 11.98 8.42 6.50
CA TRP A 292 11.63 8.14 7.87
C TRP A 292 12.18 6.81 8.34
N MET A 293 12.62 6.76 9.58
CA MET A 293 12.96 5.53 10.27
C MET A 293 12.18 5.44 11.58
N LEU A 294 11.45 4.35 11.71
CA LEU A 294 10.70 3.99 12.92
C LEU A 294 11.26 2.71 13.50
N ASP A 295 11.21 2.54 14.83
CA ASP A 295 11.54 1.29 15.53
C ASP A 295 10.26 0.52 15.82
N ARG A 296 10.13 -0.67 15.21
CA ARG A 296 8.98 -1.56 15.35
C ARG A 296 9.08 -2.32 16.66
N GLN A 297 8.15 -2.08 17.59
CA GLN A 297 8.05 -2.84 18.81
C GLN A 297 7.29 -4.15 18.60
N PRO A 298 7.56 -5.21 19.36
CA PRO A 298 6.79 -6.46 19.28
C PRO A 298 5.29 -6.29 19.54
N SER A 299 4.91 -5.25 20.27
CA SER A 299 3.52 -4.88 20.51
C SER A 299 2.79 -4.32 19.29
N GLY A 300 3.53 -3.95 18.24
CA GLY A 300 3.05 -3.21 17.08
C GLY A 300 3.23 -1.70 17.17
N LYS A 301 3.64 -1.16 18.33
CA LYS A 301 3.97 0.26 18.47
C LYS A 301 5.11 0.64 17.52
N LEU A 302 5.04 1.85 16.96
CA LEU A 302 6.04 2.43 16.10
C LEU A 302 6.66 3.64 16.82
N ASP A 303 7.92 3.53 17.19
CA ASP A 303 8.65 4.62 17.83
C ASP A 303 9.48 5.40 16.80
N PHE A 304 9.39 6.72 16.81
CA PHE A 304 10.20 7.56 15.93
C PHE A 304 11.68 7.42 16.26
N VAL A 305 12.51 7.24 15.24
CA VAL A 305 13.96 7.16 15.36
C VAL A 305 14.61 8.35 14.69
N ASN A 306 14.25 8.63 13.43
CA ASN A 306 14.82 9.73 12.66
C ASN A 306 13.96 10.04 11.42
N GLY A 307 14.10 11.28 10.93
CA GLY A 307 13.56 11.73 9.66
C GLY A 307 14.54 12.67 8.98
N ILE A 308 14.88 12.39 7.72
CA ILE A 308 15.85 13.17 6.94
C ILE A 308 15.21 13.58 5.63
N SER A 309 15.21 14.87 5.32
CA SER A 309 14.77 15.33 3.99
C SER A 309 15.72 14.78 2.93
N TYR A 310 15.17 14.13 1.89
CA TYR A 310 15.94 13.60 0.77
C TYR A 310 15.71 14.38 -0.54
N VAL A 311 14.80 15.35 -0.51
CA VAL A 311 14.58 16.33 -1.57
C VAL A 311 14.46 17.71 -0.96
N TYR A 312 14.54 18.76 -1.79
CA TYR A 312 14.27 20.12 -1.33
C TYR A 312 12.85 20.21 -0.77
N ASN A 313 12.71 20.84 0.39
CA ASN A 313 11.43 20.97 1.10
C ASN A 313 11.30 22.37 1.69
N ASP A 314 10.27 23.08 1.30
CA ASP A 314 9.96 24.43 1.79
C ASP A 314 8.65 24.48 2.62
N VAL A 315 8.07 23.30 2.87
CA VAL A 315 6.84 23.14 3.67
C VAL A 315 7.15 22.75 5.11
N ILE A 316 7.94 21.66 5.29
CA ILE A 316 8.29 21.15 6.60
C ILE A 316 9.56 21.89 7.08
N THR A 317 9.41 22.68 8.13
CA THR A 317 10.49 23.51 8.67
C THR A 317 11.34 22.81 9.73
N SER A 318 10.73 21.87 10.46
CA SER A 318 11.41 21.06 11.48
C SER A 318 10.60 19.81 11.82
N LEU A 319 11.26 18.84 12.45
CA LEU A 319 10.63 17.68 13.09
C LEU A 319 10.86 17.75 14.60
N ASP A 320 9.83 17.44 15.38
CA ASP A 320 9.98 17.18 16.81
C ASP A 320 10.92 16.00 17.02
N LYS A 321 11.93 16.15 17.87
CA LYS A 321 13.01 15.16 18.06
C LYS A 321 12.57 13.87 18.70
N THR A 322 11.43 13.87 19.39
CA THR A 322 10.90 12.71 20.12
C THR A 322 9.83 11.97 19.32
N THR A 323 8.93 12.73 18.70
CA THR A 323 7.75 12.19 18.04
C THR A 323 7.85 12.15 16.52
N GLY A 324 8.78 12.94 15.93
CA GLY A 324 8.86 13.14 14.50
C GLY A 324 7.77 14.07 13.94
N ARG A 325 6.90 14.66 14.80
CA ARG A 325 5.82 15.53 14.34
C ARG A 325 6.41 16.73 13.60
N PRO A 326 5.96 17.01 12.35
CA PRO A 326 6.48 18.15 11.60
C PRO A 326 5.89 19.48 12.06
N SER A 327 6.68 20.54 11.91
CA SER A 327 6.21 21.92 11.89
C SER A 327 6.19 22.43 10.46
N TYR A 328 5.21 23.27 10.11
CA TYR A 328 5.03 23.73 8.74
C TYR A 328 5.27 25.23 8.59
N ASP A 329 5.75 25.65 7.43
CA ASP A 329 5.56 26.99 6.93
C ASP A 329 4.08 27.14 6.45
N MET A 330 3.26 27.78 7.25
CA MET A 330 1.84 27.94 6.94
C MET A 330 1.56 28.81 5.72
N SER A 331 2.55 29.57 5.23
CA SER A 331 2.42 30.29 3.95
C SER A 331 2.36 29.34 2.76
N LYS A 332 2.91 28.14 2.91
CA LYS A 332 2.98 27.05 1.93
C LYS A 332 1.79 26.08 2.00
N LYS A 333 0.85 26.30 2.91
CA LYS A 333 -0.34 25.46 3.03
C LYS A 333 -1.46 26.01 2.15
N PRO A 334 -1.93 25.23 1.14
CA PRO A 334 -3.10 25.61 0.33
C PRO A 334 -4.39 25.55 1.16
N GLY A 335 -5.45 26.18 0.66
CA GLY A 335 -6.76 26.22 1.28
C GLY A 335 -7.81 26.72 0.31
N MET A 336 -9.06 26.85 0.76
CA MET A 336 -10.14 27.37 -0.07
C MET A 336 -9.81 28.78 -0.56
N GLY A 337 -9.78 28.95 -1.88
CA GLY A 337 -9.44 30.24 -2.51
C GLY A 337 -7.96 30.67 -2.35
N LYS A 338 -7.10 29.84 -1.74
CA LYS A 338 -5.68 30.11 -1.54
C LYS A 338 -4.83 29.17 -2.36
N ALA A 339 -4.33 29.64 -3.50
CA ALA A 339 -3.32 28.95 -4.29
C ALA A 339 -1.92 29.30 -3.76
N VAL A 340 -1.06 28.28 -3.64
CA VAL A 340 0.33 28.44 -3.17
C VAL A 340 1.28 27.61 -4.02
N SER A 341 2.55 28.04 -4.09
CA SER A 341 3.64 27.25 -4.66
C SER A 341 4.41 26.61 -3.52
N PHE A 342 4.68 25.30 -3.61
CA PHE A 342 5.35 24.53 -2.56
C PHE A 342 6.23 23.40 -3.14
N CYS A 343 7.21 22.99 -2.39
CA CYS A 343 8.10 21.85 -2.67
C CYS A 343 8.22 20.94 -1.43
N PRO A 344 8.23 19.59 -1.63
CA PRO A 344 8.02 18.92 -2.91
C PRO A 344 6.62 19.16 -3.46
N SER A 345 6.43 18.95 -4.75
CA SER A 345 5.15 19.19 -5.41
C SER A 345 4.05 18.24 -4.90
N LEU A 346 2.84 18.33 -5.47
CA LEU A 346 1.75 17.37 -5.32
C LEU A 346 2.22 15.90 -5.50
N TRP A 347 3.13 15.63 -6.45
CA TRP A 347 3.71 14.30 -6.65
C TRP A 347 4.71 13.88 -5.57
N GLY A 348 5.09 14.83 -4.71
CA GLY A 348 5.99 14.58 -3.59
C GLY A 348 7.45 14.37 -3.98
N GLY A 349 8.23 13.94 -3.03
CA GLY A 349 9.62 13.51 -3.24
C GLY A 349 9.71 12.14 -3.92
N LYS A 350 8.73 11.28 -3.64
CA LYS A 350 8.51 9.96 -4.24
C LYS A 350 7.02 9.66 -4.23
N ASP A 351 6.51 9.11 -5.31
CA ASP A 351 5.15 8.59 -5.37
C ASP A 351 5.11 7.10 -4.92
N TRP A 352 4.09 6.35 -5.29
CA TRP A 352 3.80 4.99 -4.84
C TRP A 352 4.85 3.91 -5.15
N PRO A 353 5.77 3.98 -6.15
CA PRO A 353 6.68 2.88 -6.41
C PRO A 353 7.42 2.44 -5.14
N PRO A 354 7.46 1.12 -4.85
CA PRO A 354 8.01 0.61 -3.61
C PRO A 354 9.52 0.79 -3.52
N GLU A 355 10.02 0.93 -2.31
CA GLU A 355 11.45 0.91 -2.00
C GLU A 355 11.98 -0.52 -1.98
N ALA A 356 13.29 -0.66 -2.12
CA ALA A 356 14.00 -1.91 -1.99
C ALA A 356 15.22 -1.75 -1.07
N TRP A 357 15.58 -2.81 -0.38
CA TRP A 357 16.76 -2.86 0.47
C TRP A 357 17.55 -4.12 0.21
N ASN A 358 18.84 -3.97 -0.07
CA ASN A 358 19.76 -5.09 -0.20
C ASN A 358 20.57 -5.25 1.09
N PRO A 359 20.37 -6.33 1.88
CA PRO A 359 21.05 -6.51 3.16
C PRO A 359 22.55 -6.76 3.04
N LYS A 360 23.05 -7.16 1.85
CA LYS A 360 24.49 -7.38 1.62
C LYS A 360 25.22 -6.07 1.34
N THR A 361 24.68 -5.23 0.48
CA THR A 361 25.29 -3.94 0.12
C THR A 361 24.87 -2.81 1.03
N LYS A 362 23.79 -2.98 1.78
CA LYS A 362 23.15 -1.96 2.64
C LYS A 362 22.66 -0.73 1.86
N LEU A 363 22.29 -0.95 0.61
CA LEU A 363 21.74 0.06 -0.31
C LEU A 363 20.29 -0.25 -0.62
#